data_eb94f666e9b08e520407486a59893fc0
#
_entry.id   eb94f666e9b08e520407486a59893fc0
#
_cell.length_a   1.000
_cell.length_b   1.000
_cell.length_c   1.000
_cell.angle_alpha   90.00
_cell.angle_beta   90.00
_cell.angle_gamma   90.00
#
_symmetry.space_group_name_H-M   'P 1'
#
loop_
_entity.id
_entity.type
_entity.pdbx_description
1 polymer ?
#
loop_
_entity_poly.entity_id
_entity_poly.type
_entity_poly.pdbx_seq_one_letter_code
_entity_poly.pdbx_strand_id
1 'polypeptide(L)'
;MLNQQENYNLFAAINDLPDLLKCTVNLMESPQEKYMGLYATTVLTGALMPHVWINYDGKVNHPALMLLVSFPPAAGKGKLALLPLVLKNINDELRTTNNRLMKNYLVDMKAY
;
A
#
# COMPACT_ATOMS: atom_id res chain seq x y z
N MET A 1 -2.69 13.43 21.96
CA MET A 1 -2.61 14.64 21.12
C MET A 1 -1.21 14.73 20.55
N LEU A 2 -1.06 14.59 19.25
CA LEU A 2 0.17 14.94 18.58
C LEU A 2 0.39 16.46 18.72
N ASN A 3 1.56 16.82 19.21
CA ASN A 3 1.93 18.20 19.43
C ASN A 3 1.83 18.96 18.10
N GLN A 4 1.30 20.16 18.07
CA GLN A 4 1.19 20.95 16.83
C GLN A 4 2.55 21.10 16.10
N GLN A 5 3.63 21.00 16.83
CA GLN A 5 4.99 21.11 16.34
C GLN A 5 5.43 19.86 15.54
N GLU A 6 4.95 18.67 15.90
CA GLU A 6 5.18 17.43 15.12
C GLU A 6 4.40 17.42 13.81
N ASN A 7 3.18 17.95 13.82
CA ASN A 7 2.38 18.13 12.61
C ASN A 7 3.06 19.10 11.61
N TYR A 8 3.71 20.14 12.10
CA TYR A 8 4.39 21.12 11.25
C TYR A 8 5.58 20.48 10.51
N ASN A 9 6.33 19.64 11.18
CA ASN A 9 7.50 18.99 10.59
C ASN A 9 7.12 17.97 9.50
N LEU A 10 6.02 17.26 9.64
CA LEU A 10 5.58 16.34 8.59
C LEU A 10 5.13 17.08 7.33
N PHE A 11 4.39 18.16 7.47
CA PHE A 11 3.95 18.97 6.32
C PHE A 11 5.11 19.67 5.61
N ALA A 12 6.15 20.06 6.33
CA ALA A 12 7.38 20.57 5.73
C ALA A 12 8.12 19.51 4.91
N ALA A 13 8.08 18.25 5.36
CA ALA A 13 8.75 17.12 4.71
C ALA A 13 7.97 16.55 3.50
N ILE A 14 6.71 16.97 3.26
CA ILE A 14 5.90 16.48 2.13
C ILE A 14 6.58 16.72 0.78
N ASN A 15 7.29 17.83 0.62
CA ASN A 15 7.98 18.15 -0.62
C ASN A 15 9.15 17.22 -0.92
N ASP A 16 9.70 16.56 0.10
CA ASP A 16 10.82 15.62 -0.01
C ASP A 16 10.36 14.18 -0.22
N LEU A 17 9.04 13.92 -0.21
CA LEU A 17 8.47 12.60 -0.44
C LEU A 17 8.61 12.16 -1.92
N PRO A 18 8.73 10.85 -2.19
CA PRO A 18 8.59 10.32 -3.53
C PRO A 18 7.26 10.74 -4.18
N ASP A 19 7.27 10.92 -5.50
CA ASP A 19 6.13 11.47 -6.25
C ASP A 19 4.81 10.74 -6.00
N LEU A 20 4.84 9.42 -5.89
CA LEU A 20 3.66 8.61 -5.59
C LEU A 20 3.03 8.97 -4.25
N LEU A 21 3.82 9.04 -3.20
CA LEU A 21 3.37 9.41 -1.85
C LEU A 21 2.88 10.85 -1.81
N LYS A 22 3.59 11.74 -2.50
CA LYS A 22 3.23 13.15 -2.63
C LYS A 22 1.88 13.34 -3.32
N CYS A 23 1.62 12.65 -4.42
CA CYS A 23 0.34 12.67 -5.10
C CYS A 23 -0.79 12.19 -4.19
N THR A 24 -0.59 11.10 -3.46
CA THR A 24 -1.60 10.57 -2.54
C THR A 24 -1.92 11.54 -1.41
N VAL A 25 -0.89 12.15 -0.82
CA VAL A 25 -1.08 13.14 0.25
C VAL A 25 -1.82 14.38 -0.26
N ASN A 26 -1.52 14.82 -1.47
CA ASN A 26 -2.17 16.00 -2.07
C ASN A 26 -3.65 15.77 -2.44
N LEU A 27 -4.05 14.51 -2.67
CA LEU A 27 -5.45 14.14 -2.91
C LEU A 27 -6.31 14.17 -1.65
N MET A 28 -5.70 14.13 -0.49
CA MET A 28 -6.40 14.16 0.79
C MET A 28 -6.60 15.60 1.27
N GLU A 29 -7.75 15.85 1.91
CA GLU A 29 -8.15 17.21 2.29
C GLU A 29 -7.71 17.58 3.71
N SER A 30 -8.06 16.73 4.68
CA SER A 30 -7.74 17.01 6.10
C SER A 30 -6.36 16.49 6.48
N PRO A 31 -5.71 17.05 7.52
CA PRO A 31 -4.44 16.54 8.04
C PRO A 31 -4.50 15.06 8.43
N GLN A 32 -5.58 14.62 9.04
CA GLN A 32 -5.78 13.22 9.43
C GLN A 32 -5.86 12.28 8.21
N GLU A 33 -6.59 12.70 7.18
CA GLU A 33 -6.67 11.96 5.92
C GLU A 33 -5.31 11.87 5.22
N LYS A 34 -4.51 12.94 5.26
CA LYS A 34 -3.15 12.97 4.71
C LYS A 34 -2.24 11.94 5.38
N TYR A 35 -2.29 11.83 6.71
CA TYR A 35 -1.55 10.80 7.44
C TYR A 35 -2.02 9.40 7.06
N MET A 36 -3.34 9.17 7.03
CA MET A 36 -3.92 7.90 6.60
C MET A 36 -3.47 7.51 5.20
N GLY A 37 -3.57 8.43 4.25
CA GLY A 37 -3.19 8.22 2.87
C GLY A 37 -1.70 7.90 2.75
N LEU A 38 -0.84 8.58 3.47
CA LEU A 38 0.58 8.34 3.51
C LEU A 38 0.91 6.92 3.99
N TYR A 39 0.37 6.52 5.14
CA TYR A 39 0.62 5.19 5.70
C TYR A 39 0.05 4.08 4.82
N ALA A 40 -1.19 4.23 4.33
CA ALA A 40 -1.82 3.25 3.48
C ALA A 40 -1.10 3.08 2.14
N THR A 41 -0.65 4.16 1.53
CA THR A 41 0.13 4.11 0.27
C THR A 41 1.49 3.48 0.50
N THR A 42 2.13 3.72 1.63
CA THR A 42 3.40 3.07 1.99
C THR A 42 3.23 1.56 2.11
N VAL A 43 2.16 1.09 2.76
CA VAL A 43 1.85 -0.34 2.87
C VAL A 43 1.60 -0.96 1.50
N LEU A 44 0.81 -0.32 0.64
CA LEU A 44 0.54 -0.80 -0.72
C LEU A 44 1.81 -0.86 -1.57
N THR A 45 2.64 0.17 -1.50
CA THR A 45 3.91 0.22 -2.24
C THR A 45 4.85 -0.89 -1.79
N GLY A 46 4.93 -1.15 -0.49
CA GLY A 46 5.71 -2.26 0.06
C GLY A 46 5.26 -3.62 -0.45
N ALA A 47 3.95 -3.83 -0.60
CA ALA A 47 3.40 -5.05 -1.16
C ALA A 47 3.76 -5.28 -2.64
N LEU A 48 4.06 -4.21 -3.38
CA LEU A 48 4.48 -4.27 -4.79
C LEU A 48 5.99 -4.47 -4.98
N MET A 49 6.76 -4.57 -3.90
CA MET A 49 8.22 -4.68 -3.95
C MET A 49 8.71 -6.06 -3.48
N PRO A 50 8.44 -7.16 -4.20
CA PRO A 50 8.80 -8.51 -3.77
C PRO A 50 10.31 -8.76 -3.76
N HIS A 51 11.08 -7.97 -4.51
CA HIS A 51 12.53 -8.12 -4.64
C HIS A 51 13.33 -7.15 -3.75
N VAL A 52 12.66 -6.40 -2.89
CA VAL A 52 13.28 -5.50 -1.93
C VAL A 52 13.31 -6.16 -0.56
N TRP A 53 14.47 -6.14 0.10
CA TRP A 53 14.63 -6.63 1.47
C TRP A 53 15.73 -5.87 2.19
N ILE A 54 15.70 -5.91 3.49
CA ILE A 54 16.74 -5.42 4.36
C ILE A 54 17.19 -6.52 5.32
N ASN A 55 18.47 -6.53 5.65
CA ASN A 55 18.99 -7.35 6.73
C ASN A 55 18.88 -6.58 8.05
N TYR A 56 18.11 -7.11 8.97
CA TYR A 56 17.98 -6.58 10.32
C TYR A 56 18.14 -7.72 11.32
N ASP A 57 19.05 -7.56 12.25
CA ASP A 57 19.37 -8.57 13.27
C ASP A 57 19.65 -9.98 12.68
N GLY A 58 20.41 -10.01 11.58
CA GLY A 58 20.76 -11.28 10.89
C GLY A 58 19.61 -11.94 10.12
N LYS A 59 18.47 -11.27 10.01
CA LYS A 59 17.30 -11.78 9.29
C LYS A 59 16.96 -10.92 8.10
N VAL A 60 16.51 -11.58 7.03
CA VAL A 60 15.98 -10.91 5.84
C VAL A 60 14.54 -10.50 6.13
N ASN A 61 14.26 -9.20 5.98
CA ASN A 61 12.93 -8.63 6.14
C ASN A 61 12.47 -8.00 4.84
N HIS A 62 11.28 -8.37 4.42
CA HIS A 62 10.59 -7.78 3.25
C HIS A 62 9.70 -6.61 3.70
N PRO A 63 9.41 -5.65 2.81
CA PRO A 63 8.56 -4.51 3.12
C PRO A 63 7.06 -4.87 3.14
N ALA A 64 6.72 -6.04 3.63
CA ALA A 64 5.34 -6.49 3.83
C ALA A 64 4.86 -5.96 5.19
N LEU A 65 4.11 -4.86 5.15
CA LEU A 65 3.61 -4.16 6.33
C LEU A 65 2.12 -4.44 6.52
N MET A 66 1.68 -4.39 7.76
CA MET A 66 0.27 -4.43 8.13
C MET A 66 -0.10 -3.10 8.75
N LEU A 67 -1.19 -2.51 8.30
CA LEU A 67 -1.73 -1.27 8.84
C LEU A 67 -3.09 -1.53 9.49
N LEU A 68 -3.19 -1.27 10.78
CA LEU A 68 -4.44 -1.24 11.51
C LEU A 68 -4.82 0.21 11.80
N VAL A 69 -6.00 0.61 11.33
CA VAL A 69 -6.49 1.97 11.45
C VAL A 69 -7.78 1.99 12.26
N SER A 70 -7.78 2.74 13.35
CA SER A 70 -8.94 2.94 14.20
C SER A 70 -9.33 4.42 14.21
N PHE A 71 -10.55 4.70 13.79
CA PHE A 71 -11.10 6.05 13.74
C PHE A 71 -12.51 6.11 14.29
N PRO A 72 -12.94 7.26 14.82
CA PRO A 72 -14.34 7.48 15.12
C PRO A 72 -15.22 7.37 13.86
N PRO A 73 -16.52 7.12 14.00
CA PRO A 73 -17.45 7.09 12.86
C PRO A 73 -17.40 8.39 12.05
N ALA A 74 -17.56 8.28 10.75
CA ALA A 74 -17.56 9.41 9.80
C ALA A 74 -16.23 10.21 9.69
N ALA A 75 -15.10 9.62 10.04
CA ALA A 75 -13.78 10.27 9.95
C ALA A 75 -13.08 10.14 8.58
N GLY A 76 -13.81 9.82 7.50
CA GLY A 76 -13.26 9.74 6.14
C GLY A 76 -12.59 8.41 5.78
N LYS A 77 -12.83 7.34 6.53
CA LYS A 77 -12.30 5.98 6.25
C LYS A 77 -12.61 5.48 4.83
N GLY A 78 -13.74 5.90 4.27
CA GLY A 78 -14.16 5.48 2.93
C GLY A 78 -13.16 5.83 1.83
N LYS A 79 -12.37 6.88 2.01
CA LYS A 79 -11.33 7.27 1.06
C LYS A 79 -10.18 6.25 0.98
N LEU A 80 -9.90 5.52 2.07
CA LEU A 80 -8.90 4.46 2.07
C LEU A 80 -9.29 3.28 1.18
N ALA A 81 -10.57 3.01 1.02
CA ALA A 81 -11.06 1.95 0.16
C ALA A 81 -10.78 2.19 -1.34
N LEU A 82 -10.48 3.42 -1.72
CA LEU A 82 -10.11 3.77 -3.09
C LEU A 82 -8.67 3.37 -3.45
N LEU A 83 -7.78 3.28 -2.47
CA LEU A 83 -6.36 2.96 -2.69
C LEU A 83 -6.14 1.56 -3.29
N PRO A 84 -6.82 0.49 -2.84
CA PRO A 84 -6.67 -0.83 -3.46
C PRO A 84 -7.13 -0.89 -4.92
N LEU A 85 -7.97 0.06 -5.37
CA LEU A 85 -8.41 0.13 -6.76
C LEU A 85 -7.25 0.41 -7.73
N VAL A 86 -6.21 1.09 -7.27
CA VAL A 86 -4.98 1.30 -8.06
C VAL A 86 -4.32 -0.04 -8.41
N LEU A 87 -4.44 -1.03 -7.53
CA LEU A 87 -3.87 -2.36 -7.71
C LEU A 87 -4.82 -3.33 -8.44
N LYS A 88 -6.04 -2.93 -8.72
CA LYS A 88 -7.06 -3.81 -9.31
C LYS A 88 -6.60 -4.40 -10.64
N ASN A 89 -6.07 -3.57 -11.53
CA ASN A 89 -5.60 -4.02 -12.84
C ASN A 89 -4.48 -5.07 -12.72
N ILE A 90 -3.51 -4.81 -11.85
CA ILE A 90 -2.41 -5.75 -11.58
C ILE A 90 -2.94 -7.06 -11.01
N ASN A 91 -3.87 -6.97 -10.07
CA ASN A 91 -4.48 -8.14 -9.46
C ASN A 91 -5.29 -8.96 -10.47
N ASP A 92 -6.03 -8.31 -11.36
CA ASP A 92 -6.79 -8.97 -12.41
C ASP A 92 -5.87 -9.66 -13.43
N GLU A 93 -4.75 -9.05 -13.81
CA GLU A 93 -3.74 -9.67 -14.66
C GLU A 93 -3.11 -10.91 -14.00
N LEU A 94 -2.76 -10.81 -12.72
CA LEU A 94 -2.21 -11.94 -11.96
C LEU A 94 -3.22 -13.09 -11.85
N ARG A 95 -4.49 -12.80 -11.61
CA ARG A 95 -5.55 -13.82 -11.57
C ARG A 95 -5.73 -14.50 -12.92
N THR A 96 -5.72 -13.74 -14.01
CA THR A 96 -5.83 -14.28 -15.38
C THR A 96 -4.64 -15.18 -15.69
N THR A 97 -3.43 -14.76 -15.36
CA THR A 97 -2.21 -15.56 -15.54
C THR A 97 -2.25 -16.83 -14.70
N ASN A 98 -2.64 -16.75 -13.44
CA ASN A 98 -2.78 -17.89 -12.55
C ASN A 98 -3.80 -18.91 -13.08
N ASN A 99 -4.97 -18.44 -13.54
CA ASN A 99 -5.99 -19.30 -14.09
C ASN A 99 -5.51 -20.02 -15.36
N ARG A 100 -4.74 -19.33 -16.21
CA ARG A 100 -4.13 -19.94 -17.39
C ARG A 100 -3.11 -21.01 -17.03
N LEU A 101 -2.23 -20.72 -16.07
CA LEU A 101 -1.23 -21.68 -15.60
C LEU A 101 -1.90 -22.90 -14.96
N MET A 102 -2.95 -22.71 -14.18
CA MET A 102 -3.70 -23.80 -13.57
C MET A 102 -4.36 -24.69 -14.62
N LYS A 103 -4.95 -24.12 -15.67
CA LYS A 103 -5.52 -24.87 -16.78
C LYS A 103 -4.45 -25.70 -17.50
N ASN A 104 -3.31 -25.11 -17.79
CA ASN A 104 -2.19 -25.84 -18.43
C ASN A 104 -1.71 -27.00 -17.55
N TYR A 105 -1.53 -26.75 -16.26
CA TYR A 105 -1.16 -27.79 -15.30
C TYR A 105 -2.17 -28.97 -15.28
N LEU A 106 -3.46 -28.67 -15.27
CA LEU A 106 -4.49 -29.72 -15.30
C LEU A 106 -4.52 -30.49 -16.62
N VAL A 107 -4.20 -29.85 -17.74
CA VAL A 107 -4.07 -30.53 -19.03
C VAL A 107 -2.87 -31.47 -19.01
N ASP A 108 -1.72 -30.99 -18.54
CA ASP A 108 -0.50 -31.79 -18.43
C ASP A 108 -0.68 -32.98 -17.49
N MET A 109 -1.37 -32.79 -16.36
CA MET A 109 -1.71 -33.87 -15.43
C MET A 109 -2.59 -34.96 -16.05
N LYS A 110 -3.52 -34.58 -16.95
CA LYS A 110 -4.38 -35.54 -17.66
C LYS A 110 -3.66 -36.32 -18.75
N ALA A 111 -2.56 -35.77 -19.27
CA ALA A 111 -1.73 -36.43 -20.28
C ALA A 111 -0.80 -37.50 -19.69
N TYR A 112 -0.65 -37.53 -18.39
CA TYR A 112 0.05 -38.60 -17.67
C TYR A 112 -0.93 -39.68 -17.22
#